data_26861bdefe50eb56e15d34e5904796c3
#
_entry.id   26861bdefe50eb56e15d34e5904796c3
#
_cell.length_a   1.000
_cell.length_b   1.000
_cell.length_c   1.000
_cell.angle_alpha   90.00
_cell.angle_beta   90.00
_cell.angle_gamma   90.00
#
_symmetry.space_group_name_H-M   'P 1'
#
loop_
_entity.id
_entity.type
_entity.pdbx_description
1 polymer ?
#
loop_
_entity_poly.entity_id
_entity_poly.type
_entity_poly.pdbx_seq_one_letter_code
_entity_poly.pdbx_strand_id
1 'polypeptide(L)'
;MNALTRPLRSRSGWPAWHLVSRRFSQPTGIARHLTPDRKWSHPPSTTNIADDEVASLASQPLHALSLADLVKHGRPPLSTEALFSSANFTLSLLPIRLAHRIESLRNLPFIVVSNPNISKIYNNYLHSLSTLLPYKSKSISTIEDEIRFTAVLADLVETHSHTIPTLARGFLECRKYISPAEVTQFLDEHLRARIGTRLIAEQHIALHVSSQPHQDENYSPEAPHASSYIGVIDTALQPASIINSCGHFVSEICELKYGVRPTWIIDGEPTTTFAYVPVHLEYIITELLKNAFRATVESGKSHEPIVITIAAEPESSRVGPTRVDGSGLRITQQATSTDSIKPFEDSAPGVTIRIRDRGGGISPEILPDIWSYSFTTFMEQDELPGQSQGGGSMDALNVISGSGGGGSSIAGLGYGLPLSRAYAEYFGGGIVVQGLYGWGCDVYLRLKGLGKPS
;
A
#
# COMPACT_ATOMS: atom_id res chain seq x y z
N MET A 1 -48.80 26.53 -6.93
CA MET A 1 -48.69 25.08 -7.22
C MET A 1 -47.23 24.67 -7.03
N ASN A 2 -46.94 24.10 -5.86
CA ASN A 2 -45.61 23.79 -5.42
C ASN A 2 -45.17 22.41 -5.97
N ALA A 3 -44.07 22.36 -6.72
CA ALA A 3 -43.40 21.12 -7.07
C ALA A 3 -42.14 20.96 -6.19
N LEU A 4 -42.23 20.05 -5.25
CA LEU A 4 -41.19 19.62 -4.34
C LEU A 4 -40.09 18.85 -5.12
N THR A 5 -38.92 19.42 -5.29
CA THR A 5 -37.71 18.73 -5.71
C THR A 5 -37.11 18.03 -4.49
N ARG A 6 -37.15 16.70 -4.47
CA ARG A 6 -36.41 15.85 -3.53
C ARG A 6 -34.94 15.81 -3.95
N PRO A 7 -33.98 15.99 -3.04
CA PRO A 7 -32.57 15.74 -3.35
C PRO A 7 -32.31 14.23 -3.46
N LEU A 8 -31.70 13.81 -4.57
CA LEU A 8 -31.15 12.49 -4.77
C LEU A 8 -30.04 12.24 -3.75
N ARG A 9 -30.29 11.34 -2.80
CA ARG A 9 -29.25 10.79 -1.92
C ARG A 9 -28.31 9.93 -2.77
N SER A 10 -27.10 10.43 -3.03
CA SER A 10 -25.98 9.61 -3.54
C SER A 10 -25.61 8.59 -2.45
N ARG A 11 -25.92 7.33 -2.70
CA ARG A 11 -25.37 6.20 -1.94
C ARG A 11 -23.92 5.97 -2.41
N SER A 12 -22.98 6.78 -1.94
CA SER A 12 -21.56 6.43 -2.00
C SER A 12 -21.27 5.54 -0.81
N GLY A 13 -21.35 4.23 -1.00
CA GLY A 13 -20.93 3.22 -0.04
C GLY A 13 -19.39 3.15 0.01
N TRP A 14 -18.75 4.14 0.60
CA TRP A 14 -17.34 4.08 0.92
C TRP A 14 -17.15 3.17 2.12
N PRO A 15 -16.23 2.18 2.06
CA PRO A 15 -15.95 1.33 3.21
C PRO A 15 -15.43 2.19 4.37
N ALA A 16 -15.75 1.76 5.59
CA ALA A 16 -15.52 2.43 6.87
C ALA A 16 -14.06 2.85 7.19
N TRP A 17 -13.12 2.59 6.30
CA TRP A 17 -11.70 2.91 6.43
C TRP A 17 -11.40 4.40 6.61
N HIS A 18 -12.10 5.30 5.89
CA HIS A 18 -11.97 6.74 6.08
C HIS A 18 -12.53 7.21 7.43
N LEU A 19 -13.46 6.44 8.00
CA LEU A 19 -14.02 6.73 9.32
C LEU A 19 -13.09 6.26 10.44
N VAL A 20 -12.33 5.17 10.23
CA VAL A 20 -11.33 4.67 11.19
C VAL A 20 -10.21 5.70 11.37
N SER A 21 -9.65 6.21 10.28
CA SER A 21 -8.62 7.26 10.34
C SER A 21 -9.12 8.55 11.00
N ARG A 22 -10.37 8.96 10.76
CA ARG A 22 -10.95 10.17 11.38
C ARG A 22 -11.42 9.97 12.82
N ARG A 23 -11.84 8.75 13.22
CA ARG A 23 -12.25 8.48 14.62
C ARG A 23 -11.06 8.37 15.57
N PHE A 24 -9.90 7.90 15.09
CA PHE A 24 -8.67 7.90 15.90
C PHE A 24 -7.99 9.28 16.00
N SER A 25 -8.31 10.23 15.12
CA SER A 25 -7.84 11.60 15.27
C SER A 25 -8.62 12.44 16.30
N GLN A 26 -9.70 11.90 16.86
CA GLN A 26 -10.37 12.48 18.04
C GLN A 26 -10.30 11.48 19.20
N PRO A 27 -9.44 11.70 20.20
CA PRO A 27 -9.38 10.82 21.36
C PRO A 27 -10.70 10.89 22.11
N THR A 28 -11.44 9.77 22.14
CA THR A 28 -12.50 9.59 23.12
C THR A 28 -11.92 9.76 24.52
N GLY A 29 -12.69 10.31 25.48
CA GLY A 29 -12.22 10.82 26.76
C GLY A 29 -11.32 9.87 27.61
N ILE A 30 -11.30 8.56 27.31
CA ILE A 30 -10.46 7.56 27.99
C ILE A 30 -9.00 7.61 27.48
N ALA A 31 -8.77 7.91 26.19
CA ALA A 31 -7.43 8.04 25.62
C ALA A 31 -6.70 9.30 26.13
N ARG A 32 -7.43 10.34 26.55
CA ARG A 32 -6.82 11.59 27.06
C ARG A 32 -6.04 11.45 28.37
N HIS A 33 -6.29 10.41 29.14
CA HIS A 33 -5.59 10.18 30.43
C HIS A 33 -4.33 9.30 30.31
N LEU A 34 -4.07 8.67 29.16
CA LEU A 34 -2.99 7.68 28.99
C LEU A 34 -1.92 8.10 28.00
N THR A 35 -2.16 9.09 27.15
CA THR A 35 -1.15 9.66 26.27
C THR A 35 -0.80 11.06 26.75
N PRO A 36 0.47 11.35 27.13
CA PRO A 36 0.90 12.73 27.26
C PRO A 36 0.71 13.39 25.88
N ASP A 37 0.37 14.68 25.81
CA ASP A 37 0.15 15.52 24.62
C ASP A 37 1.36 15.56 23.65
N ARG A 38 1.92 14.42 23.29
CA ARG A 38 3.04 14.30 22.37
C ARG A 38 2.51 14.01 20.98
N LYS A 39 2.60 15.00 20.12
CA LYS A 39 2.59 14.78 18.68
C LYS A 39 3.81 13.91 18.33
N TRP A 40 3.57 12.65 18.02
CA TRP A 40 4.59 11.65 17.66
C TRP A 40 5.39 12.00 16.39
N SER A 41 5.08 13.09 15.71
CA SER A 41 5.79 13.61 14.54
C SER A 41 7.27 13.95 14.78
N HIS A 42 7.69 14.07 16.05
CA HIS A 42 9.08 14.33 16.42
C HIS A 42 9.47 13.42 17.58
N PRO A 43 9.92 12.19 17.30
CA PRO A 43 10.40 11.30 18.35
C PRO A 43 11.58 11.94 19.08
N PRO A 44 11.71 11.73 20.40
CA PRO A 44 12.84 12.25 21.17
C PRO A 44 14.15 11.74 20.58
N SER A 45 15.15 12.58 20.53
CA SER A 45 16.48 12.26 19.99
C SER A 45 17.25 11.20 20.80
N THR A 46 16.72 10.78 21.94
CA THR A 46 17.32 9.80 22.86
C THR A 46 16.35 8.66 23.10
N THR A 47 16.34 7.68 22.22
CA THR A 47 15.75 6.36 22.48
C THR A 47 16.84 5.46 23.00
N ASN A 48 16.79 5.12 24.29
CA ASN A 48 17.74 4.22 24.94
C ASN A 48 17.40 2.75 24.64
N ILE A 49 17.57 2.32 23.39
CA ILE A 49 17.57 0.88 23.05
C ILE A 49 19.03 0.45 22.98
N ALA A 50 19.38 -0.62 23.68
CA ALA A 50 20.71 -1.20 23.58
C ALA A 50 20.95 -1.72 22.15
N ASP A 51 22.12 -1.45 21.59
CA ASP A 51 22.48 -1.93 20.26
C ASP A 51 22.43 -3.44 20.15
N ASP A 52 22.79 -4.16 21.24
CA ASP A 52 22.70 -5.60 21.35
C ASP A 52 21.27 -6.12 21.22
N GLU A 53 20.28 -5.38 21.72
CA GLU A 53 18.87 -5.74 21.61
C GLU A 53 18.36 -5.60 20.17
N VAL A 54 18.75 -4.53 19.48
CA VAL A 54 18.45 -4.37 18.04
C VAL A 54 19.09 -5.49 17.24
N ALA A 55 20.38 -5.80 17.48
CA ALA A 55 21.11 -6.86 16.79
C ALA A 55 20.50 -8.24 17.06
N SER A 56 20.10 -8.52 18.30
CA SER A 56 19.44 -9.77 18.68
C SER A 56 18.09 -9.95 17.98
N LEU A 57 17.31 -8.88 17.82
CA LEU A 57 16.05 -8.93 17.08
C LEU A 57 16.26 -9.05 15.57
N ALA A 58 17.23 -8.32 15.03
CA ALA A 58 17.55 -8.36 13.60
C ALA A 58 18.19 -9.68 13.16
N SER A 59 18.78 -10.47 14.07
CA SER A 59 19.26 -11.81 13.77
C SER A 59 18.15 -12.85 13.61
N GLN A 60 16.91 -12.54 14.04
CA GLN A 60 15.78 -13.46 13.91
C GLN A 60 15.25 -13.44 12.48
N PRO A 61 14.85 -14.61 11.92
CA PRO A 61 14.33 -14.67 10.56
C PRO A 61 13.00 -13.90 10.43
N LEU A 62 12.82 -13.23 9.31
CA LEU A 62 11.56 -12.59 8.98
C LEU A 62 10.50 -13.64 8.60
N HIS A 63 9.35 -13.58 9.26
CA HIS A 63 8.20 -14.37 8.87
C HIS A 63 7.61 -13.82 7.56
N ALA A 64 7.53 -14.66 6.52
CA ALA A 64 6.86 -14.31 5.28
C ALA A 64 5.34 -14.22 5.51
N LEU A 65 4.79 -13.02 5.44
CA LEU A 65 3.36 -12.78 5.68
C LEU A 65 2.54 -13.20 4.46
N SER A 66 1.53 -14.04 4.70
CA SER A 66 0.57 -14.45 3.69
C SER A 66 -0.81 -13.82 3.94
N LEU A 67 -1.68 -13.79 2.91
CA LEU A 67 -3.08 -13.41 3.10
C LEU A 67 -3.79 -14.35 4.08
N ALA A 68 -3.43 -15.64 4.11
CA ALA A 68 -3.96 -16.61 5.07
C ALA A 68 -3.62 -16.27 6.52
N ASP A 69 -2.41 -15.77 6.79
CA ASP A 69 -2.02 -15.31 8.14
C ASP A 69 -2.89 -14.15 8.63
N LEU A 70 -3.33 -13.30 7.72
CA LEU A 70 -4.18 -12.15 8.06
C LEU A 70 -5.61 -12.56 8.40
N VAL A 71 -6.16 -13.56 7.73
CA VAL A 71 -7.55 -14.02 7.97
C VAL A 71 -7.67 -15.11 9.03
N LYS A 72 -6.57 -15.65 9.54
CA LYS A 72 -6.57 -16.80 10.48
C LYS A 72 -7.33 -16.57 11.79
N HIS A 73 -7.49 -15.33 12.22
CA HIS A 73 -8.20 -14.99 13.45
C HIS A 73 -9.72 -14.98 13.29
N GLY A 74 -10.24 -15.16 12.06
CA GLY A 74 -11.65 -15.25 11.77
C GLY A 74 -12.32 -13.93 11.39
N ARG A 75 -13.63 -14.03 11.17
CA ARG A 75 -14.47 -12.88 10.80
C ARG A 75 -14.91 -12.10 12.04
N PRO A 76 -14.90 -10.76 12.00
CA PRO A 76 -15.49 -9.95 13.05
C PRO A 76 -17.02 -10.18 13.17
N PRO A 77 -17.58 -9.99 14.39
CA PRO A 77 -16.91 -9.62 15.63
C PRO A 77 -16.12 -10.78 16.26
N LEU A 78 -14.88 -10.53 16.62
CA LEU A 78 -13.99 -11.52 17.24
C LEU A 78 -14.30 -11.68 18.72
N SER A 79 -14.06 -12.87 19.27
CA SER A 79 -14.01 -13.08 20.72
C SER A 79 -12.81 -12.37 21.33
N THR A 80 -12.87 -12.10 22.63
CA THR A 80 -11.78 -11.49 23.39
C THR A 80 -10.46 -12.28 23.25
N GLU A 81 -10.55 -13.61 23.28
CA GLU A 81 -9.39 -14.50 23.10
C GLU A 81 -8.78 -14.39 21.69
N ALA A 82 -9.62 -14.28 20.66
CA ALA A 82 -9.18 -14.10 19.29
C ALA A 82 -8.51 -12.72 19.09
N LEU A 83 -9.00 -11.66 19.76
CA LEU A 83 -8.36 -10.34 19.78
C LEU A 83 -7.00 -10.39 20.48
N PHE A 84 -6.88 -11.07 21.62
CA PHE A 84 -5.57 -11.27 22.30
C PHE A 84 -4.60 -12.06 21.41
N SER A 85 -5.08 -13.10 20.74
CA SER A 85 -4.28 -13.88 19.80
C SER A 85 -3.77 -13.00 18.65
N SER A 86 -4.62 -12.14 18.08
CA SER A 86 -4.25 -11.18 17.03
C SER A 86 -3.24 -10.14 17.54
N ALA A 87 -3.44 -9.57 18.72
CA ALA A 87 -2.51 -8.62 19.35
C ALA A 87 -1.12 -9.25 19.58
N ASN A 88 -1.08 -10.43 20.19
CA ASN A 88 0.17 -11.13 20.46
C ASN A 88 0.88 -11.60 19.18
N PHE A 89 0.14 -12.01 18.15
CA PHE A 89 0.71 -12.29 16.82
C PHE A 89 1.37 -11.05 16.23
N THR A 90 0.68 -9.90 16.24
CA THR A 90 1.22 -8.62 15.80
C THR A 90 2.49 -8.25 16.57
N LEU A 91 2.44 -8.38 17.89
CA LEU A 91 3.56 -8.09 18.80
C LEU A 91 4.75 -9.03 18.59
N SER A 92 4.53 -10.26 18.18
CA SER A 92 5.60 -11.21 17.87
C SER A 92 6.40 -10.84 16.62
N LEU A 93 5.76 -10.17 15.65
CA LEU A 93 6.34 -9.89 14.33
C LEU A 93 6.91 -8.47 14.20
N LEU A 94 6.22 -7.46 14.75
CA LEU A 94 6.59 -6.07 14.51
C LEU A 94 7.98 -5.69 15.04
N PRO A 95 8.39 -6.05 16.27
CA PRO A 95 9.72 -5.69 16.78
C PRO A 95 10.87 -6.24 15.91
N ILE A 96 10.72 -7.46 15.41
CA ILE A 96 11.71 -8.09 14.52
C ILE A 96 11.81 -7.29 13.21
N ARG A 97 10.66 -6.97 12.60
CA ARG A 97 10.61 -6.21 11.34
C ARG A 97 11.19 -4.81 11.49
N LEU A 98 10.91 -4.13 12.61
CA LEU A 98 11.48 -2.81 12.90
C LEU A 98 12.98 -2.86 13.10
N ALA A 99 13.50 -3.88 13.81
CA ALA A 99 14.94 -4.06 14.02
C ALA A 99 15.69 -4.27 12.71
N HIS A 100 15.16 -5.10 11.80
CA HIS A 100 15.73 -5.25 10.46
C HIS A 100 15.75 -3.92 9.67
N ARG A 101 14.74 -3.04 9.83
CA ARG A 101 14.75 -1.72 9.15
C ARG A 101 15.78 -0.78 9.75
N ILE A 102 15.94 -0.79 11.07
CA ILE A 102 16.97 -0.03 11.77
C ILE A 102 18.36 -0.44 11.28
N GLU A 103 18.62 -1.74 11.22
CA GLU A 103 19.90 -2.29 10.73
C GLU A 103 20.14 -1.94 9.25
N SER A 104 19.14 -2.10 8.40
CA SER A 104 19.21 -1.72 6.98
C SER A 104 19.58 -0.24 6.79
N LEU A 105 19.02 0.66 7.61
CA LEU A 105 19.37 2.09 7.56
C LEU A 105 20.77 2.37 8.11
N ARG A 106 21.23 1.64 9.14
CA ARG A 106 22.60 1.76 9.67
C ARG A 106 23.67 1.36 8.66
N ASN A 107 23.35 0.43 7.77
CA ASN A 107 24.28 -0.08 6.76
C ASN A 107 24.44 0.86 5.54
N LEU A 108 23.67 1.96 5.47
CA LEU A 108 23.89 2.99 4.45
C LEU A 108 25.19 3.79 4.71
N PRO A 109 25.80 4.39 3.67
CA PRO A 109 26.95 5.26 3.84
C PRO A 109 26.69 6.36 4.88
N PHE A 110 27.68 6.66 5.74
CA PHE A 110 27.53 7.61 6.85
C PHE A 110 26.94 8.97 6.42
N ILE A 111 27.39 9.49 5.26
CA ILE A 111 26.90 10.78 4.73
C ILE A 111 25.39 10.72 4.39
N VAL A 112 24.88 9.56 3.97
CA VAL A 112 23.45 9.32 3.67
C VAL A 112 22.66 9.23 4.97
N VAL A 113 23.15 8.47 5.95
CA VAL A 113 22.49 8.35 7.27
C VAL A 113 22.43 9.69 7.99
N SER A 114 23.43 10.55 7.81
CA SER A 114 23.50 11.89 8.40
C SER A 114 22.53 12.89 7.76
N ASN A 115 21.91 12.56 6.62
CA ASN A 115 20.90 13.41 6.00
C ASN A 115 19.69 13.55 6.95
N PRO A 116 19.18 14.77 7.19
CA PRO A 116 18.09 15.02 8.14
C PRO A 116 16.82 14.19 7.86
N ASN A 117 16.48 13.97 6.57
CA ASN A 117 15.32 13.20 6.17
C ASN A 117 15.52 11.70 6.46
N ILE A 118 16.69 11.13 6.15
CA ILE A 118 17.04 9.74 6.43
C ILE A 118 17.14 9.52 7.94
N SER A 119 17.83 10.41 8.66
CA SER A 119 17.95 10.38 10.12
C SER A 119 16.59 10.45 10.83
N LYS A 120 15.65 11.25 10.31
CA LYS A 120 14.27 11.31 10.83
C LYS A 120 13.59 9.95 10.76
N ILE A 121 13.70 9.24 9.62
CA ILE A 121 13.09 7.92 9.44
C ILE A 121 13.76 6.89 10.35
N TYR A 122 15.08 6.92 10.46
CA TYR A 122 15.83 6.08 11.39
C TYR A 122 15.34 6.26 12.84
N ASN A 123 15.20 7.50 13.30
CA ASN A 123 14.71 7.82 14.63
C ASN A 123 13.25 7.40 14.84
N ASN A 124 12.39 7.51 13.81
CA ASN A 124 11.02 7.01 13.88
C ASN A 124 10.97 5.49 14.11
N TYR A 125 11.84 4.72 13.43
CA TYR A 125 11.93 3.27 13.64
C TYR A 125 12.47 2.92 15.03
N LEU A 126 13.51 3.60 15.52
CA LEU A 126 14.01 3.43 16.89
C LEU A 126 12.92 3.74 17.93
N HIS A 127 12.20 4.83 17.75
CA HIS A 127 11.10 5.20 18.63
C HIS A 127 10.00 4.13 18.64
N SER A 128 9.60 3.65 17.45
CA SER A 128 8.58 2.60 17.35
C SER A 128 9.01 1.31 18.03
N LEU A 129 10.27 0.91 17.86
CA LEU A 129 10.81 -0.28 18.52
C LEU A 129 10.80 -0.09 20.04
N SER A 130 11.31 1.04 20.57
CA SER A 130 11.34 1.32 22.01
C SER A 130 9.93 1.32 22.64
N THR A 131 8.93 1.76 21.89
CA THR A 131 7.53 1.79 22.35
C THR A 131 6.92 0.39 22.42
N LEU A 132 7.31 -0.53 21.53
CA LEU A 132 6.77 -1.90 21.48
C LEU A 132 7.47 -2.89 22.43
N LEU A 133 8.73 -2.66 22.76
CA LEU A 133 9.52 -3.57 23.61
C LEU A 133 8.89 -3.87 24.98
N PRO A 134 8.32 -2.90 25.73
CA PRO A 134 7.67 -3.17 27.00
C PRO A 134 6.45 -4.12 26.88
N TYR A 135 5.75 -4.09 25.74
CA TYR A 135 4.63 -5.02 25.48
C TYR A 135 5.12 -6.41 25.14
N LYS A 136 6.30 -6.53 24.49
CA LYS A 136 6.90 -7.84 24.16
C LYS A 136 7.30 -8.64 25.40
N SER A 137 7.70 -7.98 26.48
CA SER A 137 8.07 -8.64 27.74
C SER A 137 6.88 -9.20 28.50
N LYS A 138 5.65 -8.70 28.23
CA LYS A 138 4.41 -9.09 28.88
C LYS A 138 3.37 -9.40 27.82
N SER A 139 2.94 -10.68 27.70
CA SER A 139 1.87 -11.03 26.76
C SER A 139 0.56 -10.28 27.07
N ILE A 140 -0.16 -9.91 26.02
CA ILE A 140 -1.45 -9.24 26.13
C ILE A 140 -2.51 -10.28 26.52
N SER A 141 -3.08 -10.13 27.70
CA SER A 141 -4.04 -11.07 28.31
C SER A 141 -5.25 -10.38 28.94
N THR A 142 -5.29 -9.04 28.95
CA THR A 142 -6.43 -8.25 29.44
C THR A 142 -6.95 -7.34 28.34
N ILE A 143 -8.23 -7.00 28.39
CA ILE A 143 -8.86 -6.13 27.41
C ILE A 143 -8.30 -4.70 27.49
N GLU A 144 -7.93 -4.25 28.68
CA GLU A 144 -7.33 -2.92 28.87
C GLU A 144 -5.94 -2.84 28.22
N ASP A 145 -5.14 -3.89 28.35
CA ASP A 145 -3.81 -3.96 27.71
C ASP A 145 -3.96 -4.03 26.17
N GLU A 146 -4.96 -4.75 25.66
CA GLU A 146 -5.27 -4.84 24.24
C GLU A 146 -5.70 -3.49 23.66
N ILE A 147 -6.62 -2.78 24.32
CA ILE A 147 -7.05 -1.43 23.90
C ILE A 147 -5.87 -0.45 23.88
N ARG A 148 -5.01 -0.47 24.93
CA ARG A 148 -3.80 0.37 24.97
C ARG A 148 -2.83 0.04 23.86
N PHE A 149 -2.59 -1.24 23.62
CA PHE A 149 -1.71 -1.70 22.55
C PHE A 149 -2.23 -1.27 21.19
N THR A 150 -3.53 -1.41 20.91
CA THR A 150 -4.15 -0.99 19.67
C THR A 150 -4.06 0.52 19.46
N ALA A 151 -4.24 1.33 20.51
CA ALA A 151 -4.04 2.77 20.45
C ALA A 151 -2.57 3.12 20.11
N VAL A 152 -1.61 2.45 20.73
CA VAL A 152 -0.18 2.63 20.42
C VAL A 152 0.11 2.24 18.96
N LEU A 153 -0.43 1.13 18.47
CA LEU A 153 -0.25 0.75 17.05
C LEU A 153 -0.80 1.81 16.09
N ALA A 154 -1.96 2.40 16.39
CA ALA A 154 -2.54 3.45 15.58
C ALA A 154 -1.62 4.69 15.51
N ASP A 155 -1.06 5.11 16.64
CA ASP A 155 -0.09 6.22 16.69
C ASP A 155 1.19 5.89 15.91
N LEU A 156 1.69 4.65 15.97
CA LEU A 156 2.86 4.23 15.21
C LEU A 156 2.58 4.20 13.71
N VAL A 157 1.41 3.73 13.27
CA VAL A 157 0.99 3.76 11.86
C VAL A 157 0.96 5.20 11.35
N GLU A 158 0.43 6.15 12.13
CA GLU A 158 0.42 7.57 11.76
C GLU A 158 1.82 8.17 11.71
N THR A 159 2.70 7.85 12.68
CA THR A 159 4.11 8.29 12.70
C THR A 159 4.85 7.90 11.41
N HIS A 160 4.52 6.74 10.85
CA HIS A 160 5.12 6.23 9.61
C HIS A 160 4.36 6.61 8.34
N SER A 161 3.30 7.44 8.41
CA SER A 161 2.49 7.83 7.24
C SER A 161 3.34 8.48 6.14
N HIS A 162 4.26 9.36 6.50
CA HIS A 162 5.12 10.12 5.58
C HIS A 162 6.50 9.49 5.32
N THR A 163 6.71 8.21 5.63
CA THR A 163 8.02 7.54 5.45
C THR A 163 8.52 7.59 4.01
N ILE A 164 7.66 7.28 3.04
CA ILE A 164 8.05 7.18 1.62
C ILE A 164 8.48 8.53 1.05
N PRO A 165 7.68 9.62 1.14
CA PRO A 165 8.10 10.91 0.61
C PRO A 165 9.33 11.48 1.33
N THR A 166 9.49 11.19 2.62
CA THR A 166 10.67 11.63 3.38
C THR A 166 11.94 10.90 2.91
N LEU A 167 11.88 9.57 2.72
CA LEU A 167 13.00 8.80 2.15
C LEU A 167 13.33 9.25 0.73
N ALA A 168 12.33 9.47 -0.12
CA ALA A 168 12.50 9.95 -1.48
C ALA A 168 13.28 11.26 -1.52
N ARG A 169 12.89 12.24 -0.68
CA ARG A 169 13.60 13.51 -0.56
C ARG A 169 15.04 13.32 -0.06
N GLY A 170 15.22 12.49 0.98
CA GLY A 170 16.55 12.22 1.54
C GLY A 170 17.51 11.61 0.52
N PHE A 171 17.07 10.63 -0.26
CA PHE A 171 17.90 10.04 -1.31
C PHE A 171 18.16 10.99 -2.48
N LEU A 172 17.18 11.82 -2.86
CA LEU A 172 17.38 12.84 -3.87
C LEU A 172 18.47 13.85 -3.46
N GLU A 173 18.47 14.29 -2.20
CA GLU A 173 19.50 15.16 -1.65
C GLU A 173 20.88 14.49 -1.58
N CYS A 174 20.92 13.18 -1.40
CA CYS A 174 22.14 12.37 -1.28
C CYS A 174 22.64 11.79 -2.62
N ARG A 175 22.02 12.10 -3.77
CA ARG A 175 22.33 11.50 -5.09
C ARG A 175 23.80 11.55 -5.53
N LYS A 176 24.61 12.44 -4.94
CA LYS A 176 26.06 12.55 -5.23
C LYS A 176 26.91 11.54 -4.44
N TYR A 177 26.36 10.90 -3.42
CA TYR A 177 27.07 10.07 -2.46
C TYR A 177 26.67 8.60 -2.48
N ILE A 178 25.65 8.27 -3.25
CA ILE A 178 25.12 6.91 -3.41
C ILE A 178 24.69 6.71 -4.86
N SER A 179 24.96 5.54 -5.42
CA SER A 179 24.60 5.26 -6.81
C SER A 179 23.10 5.02 -6.98
N PRO A 180 22.50 5.33 -8.16
CA PRO A 180 21.08 5.05 -8.43
C PRO A 180 20.70 3.58 -8.26
N ALA A 181 21.61 2.65 -8.56
CA ALA A 181 21.38 1.22 -8.39
C ALA A 181 21.27 0.82 -6.91
N GLU A 182 22.17 1.34 -6.05
CA GLU A 182 22.12 1.11 -4.61
C GLU A 182 20.86 1.72 -3.99
N VAL A 183 20.46 2.93 -4.42
CA VAL A 183 19.19 3.56 -3.99
C VAL A 183 18.00 2.70 -4.38
N THR A 184 17.97 2.20 -5.62
CA THR A 184 16.86 1.37 -6.12
C THR A 184 16.77 0.06 -5.33
N GLN A 185 17.90 -0.61 -5.11
CA GLN A 185 17.93 -1.84 -4.32
C GLN A 185 17.45 -1.60 -2.89
N PHE A 186 18.02 -0.58 -2.21
CA PHE A 186 17.62 -0.25 -0.83
C PHE A 186 16.14 0.08 -0.73
N LEU A 187 15.62 0.92 -1.63
CA LEU A 187 14.22 1.33 -1.61
C LEU A 187 13.28 0.15 -1.90
N ASP A 188 13.61 -0.72 -2.84
CA ASP A 188 12.78 -1.89 -3.15
C ASP A 188 12.64 -2.80 -1.91
N GLU A 189 13.75 -3.14 -1.27
CA GLU A 189 13.76 -3.94 -0.04
C GLU A 189 13.03 -3.25 1.11
N HIS A 190 13.30 -1.96 1.32
CA HIS A 190 12.72 -1.18 2.42
C HIS A 190 11.20 -1.00 2.25
N LEU A 191 10.74 -0.70 1.03
CA LEU A 191 9.33 -0.49 0.76
C LEU A 191 8.52 -1.79 0.81
N ARG A 192 9.07 -2.92 0.30
CA ARG A 192 8.46 -4.25 0.46
C ARG A 192 8.28 -4.61 1.93
N ALA A 193 9.32 -4.42 2.74
CA ALA A 193 9.22 -4.70 4.16
C ALA A 193 8.24 -3.77 4.89
N ARG A 194 8.14 -2.50 4.47
CA ARG A 194 7.16 -1.54 4.99
C ARG A 194 5.72 -1.99 4.71
N ILE A 195 5.43 -2.51 3.51
CA ILE A 195 4.10 -3.02 3.16
C ILE A 195 3.64 -4.04 4.23
N GLY A 196 4.45 -5.06 4.52
CA GLY A 196 4.08 -6.08 5.50
C GLY A 196 4.00 -5.57 6.93
N THR A 197 4.93 -4.70 7.34
CA THR A 197 4.93 -4.12 8.69
C THR A 197 3.64 -3.31 8.94
N ARG A 198 3.26 -2.47 7.97
CA ARG A 198 2.04 -1.66 8.04
C ARG A 198 0.78 -2.54 8.02
N LEU A 199 0.76 -3.52 7.14
CA LEU A 199 -0.38 -4.42 6.96
C LEU A 199 -0.68 -5.24 8.22
N ILE A 200 0.35 -5.73 8.93
CA ILE A 200 0.19 -6.45 10.21
C ILE A 200 -0.45 -5.54 11.26
N ALA A 201 0.01 -4.30 11.38
CA ALA A 201 -0.53 -3.34 12.33
C ALA A 201 -1.97 -2.96 12.00
N GLU A 202 -2.24 -2.59 10.74
CA GLU A 202 -3.57 -2.20 10.28
C GLU A 202 -4.58 -3.34 10.36
N GLN A 203 -4.14 -4.60 10.13
CA GLN A 203 -5.01 -5.77 10.29
C GLN A 203 -5.53 -5.89 11.71
N HIS A 204 -4.65 -5.83 12.72
CA HIS A 204 -5.07 -5.90 14.11
C HIS A 204 -5.99 -4.73 14.50
N ILE A 205 -5.63 -3.51 14.12
CA ILE A 205 -6.45 -2.31 14.36
C ILE A 205 -7.86 -2.48 13.76
N ALA A 206 -7.94 -2.98 12.52
CA ALA A 206 -9.21 -3.18 11.84
C ALA A 206 -10.07 -4.28 12.48
N LEU A 207 -9.45 -5.38 12.92
CA LEU A 207 -10.13 -6.44 13.65
C LEU A 207 -10.66 -5.93 15.00
N HIS A 208 -9.88 -5.15 15.74
CA HIS A 208 -10.30 -4.53 17.00
C HIS A 208 -11.52 -3.63 16.78
N VAL A 209 -11.44 -2.69 15.82
CA VAL A 209 -12.53 -1.74 15.54
C VAL A 209 -13.81 -2.44 15.11
N SER A 210 -13.71 -3.46 14.25
CA SER A 210 -14.87 -4.20 13.74
C SER A 210 -15.45 -5.18 14.77
N SER A 211 -14.74 -5.42 15.89
CA SER A 211 -15.17 -6.31 16.96
C SER A 211 -15.76 -5.56 18.17
N GLN A 212 -15.88 -4.22 18.11
CA GLN A 212 -16.49 -3.38 19.16
C GLN A 212 -17.94 -2.95 18.84
N PRO A 213 -18.88 -3.86 18.55
CA PRO A 213 -20.23 -3.49 18.10
C PRO A 213 -21.12 -2.94 19.23
N HIS A 214 -20.70 -2.99 20.51
CA HIS A 214 -21.61 -2.83 21.65
C HIS A 214 -21.46 -1.51 22.44
N GLN A 215 -20.76 -0.52 21.92
CA GLN A 215 -20.71 0.81 22.54
C GLN A 215 -21.81 1.77 22.05
N ASP A 216 -22.55 1.42 21.00
CA ASP A 216 -23.73 2.18 20.56
C ASP A 216 -25.00 1.51 21.09
N GLU A 217 -25.55 2.05 22.19
CA GLU A 217 -26.84 1.63 22.79
C GLU A 217 -28.05 1.75 21.82
N ASN A 218 -27.86 2.33 20.64
CA ASN A 218 -28.86 2.48 19.58
C ASN A 218 -28.68 1.54 18.38
N TYR A 219 -27.81 0.52 18.49
CA TYR A 219 -27.65 -0.48 17.43
C TYR A 219 -28.82 -1.45 17.43
N SER A 220 -29.78 -1.23 16.54
CA SER A 220 -30.81 -2.22 16.22
C SER A 220 -30.17 -3.32 15.38
N PRO A 221 -30.25 -4.60 15.76
CA PRO A 221 -29.76 -5.71 14.95
C PRO A 221 -30.76 -6.02 13.84
N GLU A 222 -30.95 -5.06 12.91
CA GLU A 222 -31.48 -5.45 11.59
C GLU A 222 -30.39 -6.29 10.92
N ALA A 223 -30.77 -7.50 10.53
CA ALA A 223 -29.99 -8.63 10.06
C ALA A 223 -28.55 -8.29 9.63
N PRO A 224 -27.53 -8.91 10.21
CA PRO A 224 -26.16 -8.65 9.83
C PRO A 224 -26.02 -9.01 8.35
N HIS A 225 -25.98 -8.02 7.46
CA HIS A 225 -25.36 -8.22 6.18
C HIS A 225 -23.94 -8.62 6.50
N ALA A 226 -23.64 -9.91 6.37
CA ALA A 226 -22.33 -10.45 6.69
C ALA A 226 -21.30 -9.64 5.90
N SER A 227 -20.59 -8.77 6.59
CA SER A 227 -19.55 -7.95 5.99
C SER A 227 -18.57 -8.87 5.26
N SER A 228 -18.22 -8.56 4.02
CA SER A 228 -17.20 -9.31 3.27
C SER A 228 -15.79 -9.10 3.83
N TYR A 229 -15.63 -8.16 4.79
CA TYR A 229 -14.34 -7.79 5.35
C TYR A 229 -13.89 -8.68 6.50
N ILE A 230 -12.61 -9.07 6.45
CA ILE A 230 -11.86 -9.66 7.55
C ILE A 230 -10.67 -8.73 7.85
N GLY A 231 -10.85 -7.81 8.79
CA GLY A 231 -9.87 -6.76 9.01
C GLY A 231 -9.68 -5.90 7.77
N VAL A 232 -8.45 -5.88 7.21
CA VAL A 232 -8.09 -5.10 6.00
C VAL A 232 -8.42 -5.81 4.68
N ILE A 233 -8.85 -7.08 4.72
CA ILE A 233 -9.12 -7.89 3.54
C ILE A 233 -10.60 -7.88 3.23
N ASP A 234 -10.95 -7.57 2.00
CA ASP A 234 -12.27 -7.82 1.44
C ASP A 234 -12.26 -9.17 0.72
N THR A 235 -13.06 -10.12 1.22
CA THR A 235 -13.14 -11.48 0.68
C THR A 235 -13.96 -11.58 -0.61
N ALA A 236 -14.66 -10.52 -0.99
CA ALA A 236 -15.49 -10.41 -2.20
C ALA A 236 -15.18 -9.11 -2.97
N LEU A 237 -13.91 -8.69 -2.98
CA LEU A 237 -13.47 -7.47 -3.66
C LEU A 237 -13.75 -7.57 -5.16
N GLN A 238 -14.50 -6.60 -5.69
CA GLN A 238 -14.79 -6.47 -7.11
C GLN A 238 -13.85 -5.45 -7.75
N PRO A 239 -12.89 -5.87 -8.60
CA PRO A 239 -11.91 -4.97 -9.22
C PRO A 239 -12.55 -3.86 -10.03
N ALA A 240 -13.64 -4.15 -10.76
CA ALA A 240 -14.33 -3.16 -11.59
C ALA A 240 -14.82 -1.94 -10.78
N SER A 241 -15.27 -2.15 -9.53
CA SER A 241 -15.70 -1.07 -8.64
C SER A 241 -14.53 -0.14 -8.27
N ILE A 242 -13.38 -0.73 -7.90
CA ILE A 242 -12.15 0.03 -7.59
C ILE A 242 -11.66 0.78 -8.82
N ILE A 243 -11.62 0.13 -9.99
CA ILE A 243 -11.19 0.74 -11.25
C ILE A 243 -12.06 1.95 -11.59
N ASN A 244 -13.38 1.85 -11.46
CA ASN A 244 -14.29 2.97 -11.72
C ASN A 244 -14.04 4.13 -10.75
N SER A 245 -13.89 3.85 -9.46
CA SER A 245 -13.62 4.90 -8.46
C SER A 245 -12.29 5.62 -8.74
N CYS A 246 -11.22 4.86 -9.00
CA CYS A 246 -9.91 5.41 -9.36
C CYS A 246 -9.95 6.16 -10.69
N GLY A 247 -10.67 5.62 -11.69
CA GLY A 247 -10.85 6.26 -13.00
C GLY A 247 -11.51 7.63 -12.91
N HIS A 248 -12.58 7.75 -12.14
CA HIS A 248 -13.23 9.05 -11.88
C HIS A 248 -12.26 10.03 -11.22
N PHE A 249 -11.60 9.60 -10.14
CA PHE A 249 -10.64 10.42 -9.40
C PHE A 249 -9.49 10.92 -10.29
N VAL A 250 -8.85 10.02 -11.05
CA VAL A 250 -7.73 10.39 -11.92
C VAL A 250 -8.18 11.25 -13.11
N SER A 251 -9.37 10.98 -13.67
CA SER A 251 -9.95 11.78 -14.76
C SER A 251 -10.22 13.22 -14.31
N GLU A 252 -10.71 13.44 -13.08
CA GLU A 252 -10.88 14.77 -12.50
C GLU A 252 -9.55 15.50 -12.31
N ILE A 253 -8.49 14.80 -11.87
CA ILE A 253 -7.14 15.38 -11.78
C ILE A 253 -6.63 15.80 -13.18
N CYS A 254 -6.85 14.98 -14.20
CA CYS A 254 -6.48 15.33 -15.57
C CYS A 254 -7.25 16.55 -16.10
N GLU A 255 -8.55 16.64 -15.81
CA GLU A 255 -9.37 17.80 -16.17
C GLU A 255 -8.83 19.09 -15.52
N LEU A 256 -8.48 19.04 -14.23
CA LEU A 256 -7.90 20.19 -13.53
C LEU A 256 -6.54 20.62 -14.09
N LYS A 257 -5.70 19.65 -14.51
CA LYS A 257 -4.34 19.92 -14.97
C LYS A 257 -4.26 20.27 -16.45
N TYR A 258 -5.00 19.55 -17.30
CA TYR A 258 -4.88 19.62 -18.75
C TYR A 258 -6.13 20.20 -19.43
N GLY A 259 -7.20 20.48 -18.68
CA GLY A 259 -8.50 20.92 -19.23
C GLY A 259 -9.21 19.83 -20.05
N VAL A 260 -8.79 18.57 -19.92
CA VAL A 260 -9.32 17.44 -20.68
C VAL A 260 -9.67 16.30 -19.73
N ARG A 261 -10.82 15.68 -19.95
CA ARG A 261 -11.33 14.57 -19.14
C ARG A 261 -11.23 13.25 -19.91
N PRO A 262 -10.17 12.45 -19.70
CA PRO A 262 -10.04 11.14 -20.33
C PRO A 262 -11.17 10.20 -19.91
N THR A 263 -11.49 9.25 -20.80
CA THR A 263 -12.52 8.24 -20.55
C THR A 263 -11.91 6.83 -20.56
N TRP A 264 -12.62 5.87 -19.97
CA TRP A 264 -12.22 4.46 -19.95
C TRP A 264 -13.42 3.54 -20.16
N ILE A 265 -13.14 2.33 -20.58
CA ILE A 265 -14.12 1.26 -20.79
C ILE A 265 -13.61 0.01 -20.04
N ILE A 266 -14.47 -0.61 -19.26
CA ILE A 266 -14.18 -1.90 -18.62
C ILE A 266 -14.80 -3.00 -19.47
N ASP A 267 -13.96 -3.98 -19.84
CA ASP A 267 -14.27 -5.12 -20.71
C ASP A 267 -13.92 -6.44 -19.99
N GLY A 268 -14.36 -7.57 -20.56
CA GLY A 268 -14.11 -8.90 -20.02
C GLY A 268 -15.11 -9.30 -18.92
N GLU A 269 -14.63 -9.58 -17.71
CA GLU A 269 -15.43 -10.13 -16.59
C GLU A 269 -15.56 -9.13 -15.44
N PRO A 270 -16.34 -8.03 -15.59
CA PRO A 270 -16.41 -6.96 -14.58
C PRO A 270 -17.09 -7.39 -13.26
N THR A 271 -17.82 -8.51 -13.26
CA THR A 271 -18.48 -9.05 -12.07
C THR A 271 -17.60 -9.98 -11.24
N THR A 272 -16.38 -10.25 -11.72
CA THR A 272 -15.40 -11.10 -10.99
C THR A 272 -15.12 -10.51 -9.62
N THR A 273 -15.08 -11.41 -8.61
CA THR A 273 -14.71 -11.08 -7.24
C THR A 273 -13.61 -12.01 -6.76
N PHE A 274 -12.71 -11.48 -5.92
CA PHE A 274 -11.65 -12.26 -5.27
C PHE A 274 -11.28 -11.65 -3.91
N ALA A 275 -10.60 -12.41 -3.06
CA ALA A 275 -10.20 -11.91 -1.75
C ALA A 275 -8.85 -11.17 -1.87
N TYR A 276 -8.83 -9.89 -1.54
CA TYR A 276 -7.62 -9.07 -1.60
C TYR A 276 -7.69 -7.87 -0.65
N VAL A 277 -6.59 -7.12 -0.55
CA VAL A 277 -6.50 -5.87 0.21
C VAL A 277 -6.92 -4.70 -0.69
N PRO A 278 -8.10 -4.07 -0.48
CA PRO A 278 -8.64 -3.03 -1.38
C PRO A 278 -7.69 -1.85 -1.56
N VAL A 279 -7.06 -1.37 -0.48
CA VAL A 279 -6.15 -0.21 -0.50
C VAL A 279 -4.92 -0.45 -1.38
N HIS A 280 -4.42 -1.70 -1.44
CA HIS A 280 -3.31 -2.04 -2.33
C HIS A 280 -3.74 -1.99 -3.80
N LEU A 281 -4.91 -2.55 -4.12
CA LEU A 281 -5.45 -2.49 -5.49
C LEU A 281 -5.74 -1.04 -5.90
N GLU A 282 -6.36 -0.25 -5.02
CA GLU A 282 -6.65 1.17 -5.25
C GLU A 282 -5.38 1.96 -5.57
N TYR A 283 -4.31 1.75 -4.78
CA TYR A 283 -3.01 2.40 -5.05
C TYR A 283 -2.46 2.01 -6.43
N ILE A 284 -2.39 0.71 -6.72
CA ILE A 284 -1.85 0.20 -7.99
C ILE A 284 -2.65 0.78 -9.16
N ILE A 285 -3.97 0.66 -9.14
CA ILE A 285 -4.85 1.13 -10.23
C ILE A 285 -4.74 2.64 -10.41
N THR A 286 -4.70 3.42 -9.32
CA THR A 286 -4.52 4.87 -9.39
C THR A 286 -3.23 5.24 -10.10
N GLU A 287 -2.10 4.62 -9.75
CA GLU A 287 -0.81 4.92 -10.38
C GLU A 287 -0.76 4.50 -11.86
N LEU A 288 -1.32 3.33 -12.19
CA LEU A 288 -1.37 2.85 -13.57
C LEU A 288 -2.28 3.73 -14.44
N LEU A 289 -3.45 4.15 -13.91
CA LEU A 289 -4.37 5.04 -14.63
C LEU A 289 -3.78 6.45 -14.79
N LYS A 290 -3.08 6.98 -13.79
CA LYS A 290 -2.37 8.26 -13.91
C LYS A 290 -1.39 8.25 -15.09
N ASN A 291 -0.63 7.16 -15.24
CA ASN A 291 0.31 7.01 -16.33
C ASN A 291 -0.41 6.90 -17.69
N ALA A 292 -1.44 6.05 -17.79
CA ALA A 292 -2.21 5.85 -19.01
C ALA A 292 -2.96 7.11 -19.46
N PHE A 293 -3.67 7.79 -18.55
CA PHE A 293 -4.43 9.00 -18.83
C PHE A 293 -3.51 10.14 -19.26
N ARG A 294 -2.42 10.34 -18.52
CA ARG A 294 -1.41 11.34 -18.85
C ARG A 294 -0.84 11.11 -20.26
N ALA A 295 -0.38 9.89 -20.56
CA ALA A 295 0.20 9.55 -21.85
C ALA A 295 -0.79 9.80 -23.00
N THR A 296 -2.07 9.45 -22.82
CA THR A 296 -3.14 9.64 -23.78
C THR A 296 -3.44 11.12 -24.04
N VAL A 297 -3.44 11.95 -22.97
CA VAL A 297 -3.65 13.41 -23.10
C VAL A 297 -2.46 14.09 -23.76
N GLU A 298 -1.23 13.79 -23.29
CA GLU A 298 0.01 14.40 -23.81
C GLU A 298 0.27 14.03 -25.29
N SER A 299 -0.23 12.84 -25.75
CA SER A 299 -0.17 12.44 -27.18
C SER A 299 -1.26 13.04 -28.05
N GLY A 300 -2.15 13.86 -27.49
CA GLY A 300 -3.29 14.47 -28.22
C GLY A 300 -4.43 13.50 -28.59
N LYS A 301 -4.45 12.29 -28.00
CA LYS A 301 -5.45 11.24 -28.26
C LYS A 301 -6.49 11.11 -27.14
N SER A 302 -6.79 12.20 -26.46
CA SER A 302 -7.71 12.24 -25.32
C SER A 302 -9.16 11.80 -25.61
N HIS A 303 -9.53 11.72 -26.90
CA HIS A 303 -10.82 11.20 -27.34
C HIS A 303 -10.87 9.67 -27.42
N GLU A 304 -9.73 8.98 -27.39
CA GLU A 304 -9.70 7.53 -27.37
C GLU A 304 -9.81 7.02 -25.93
N PRO A 305 -10.78 6.14 -25.63
CA PRO A 305 -10.91 5.61 -24.28
C PRO A 305 -9.79 4.64 -23.96
N ILE A 306 -9.36 4.63 -22.69
CA ILE A 306 -8.47 3.60 -22.17
C ILE A 306 -9.29 2.32 -21.98
N VAL A 307 -8.81 1.20 -22.52
CA VAL A 307 -9.51 -0.09 -22.44
C VAL A 307 -8.93 -0.91 -21.29
N ILE A 308 -9.78 -1.26 -20.32
CA ILE A 308 -9.40 -2.05 -19.15
C ILE A 308 -10.11 -3.39 -19.21
N THR A 309 -9.36 -4.47 -19.42
CA THR A 309 -9.92 -5.82 -19.51
C THR A 309 -9.67 -6.57 -18.20
N ILE A 310 -10.71 -7.10 -17.59
CA ILE A 310 -10.64 -7.93 -16.38
C ILE A 310 -10.86 -9.39 -16.80
N ALA A 311 -9.97 -10.29 -16.35
CA ALA A 311 -10.08 -11.72 -16.54
C ALA A 311 -9.78 -12.45 -15.23
N ALA A 312 -10.69 -13.32 -14.78
CA ALA A 312 -10.40 -14.23 -13.69
C ALA A 312 -9.37 -15.27 -14.15
N GLU A 313 -8.41 -15.61 -13.26
CA GLU A 313 -7.55 -16.76 -13.54
C GLU A 313 -8.42 -18.04 -13.40
N PRO A 314 -8.34 -18.97 -14.39
CA PRO A 314 -9.08 -20.21 -14.29
C PRO A 314 -8.63 -20.99 -13.05
N GLU A 315 -9.59 -21.56 -12.31
CA GLU A 315 -9.26 -22.52 -11.25
C GLU A 315 -8.42 -23.62 -11.92
N SER A 316 -7.13 -23.72 -11.56
CA SER A 316 -6.26 -24.75 -12.11
C SER A 316 -6.86 -26.10 -11.70
N SER A 317 -7.52 -26.74 -12.65
CA SER A 317 -7.87 -28.16 -12.52
C SER A 317 -6.55 -28.88 -12.20
N ARG A 318 -6.52 -29.66 -11.12
CA ARG A 318 -5.41 -30.53 -10.76
C ARG A 318 -5.12 -31.46 -11.94
N VAL A 319 -4.37 -30.99 -12.92
CA VAL A 319 -3.72 -31.87 -13.89
C VAL A 319 -2.55 -32.48 -13.12
N GLY A 320 -2.72 -33.74 -12.75
CA GLY A 320 -1.64 -34.51 -12.15
C GLY A 320 -0.35 -34.40 -12.96
N PRO A 321 0.80 -34.75 -12.40
CA PRO A 321 2.09 -34.54 -13.03
C PRO A 321 2.14 -35.24 -14.36
N THR A 322 1.92 -34.52 -15.44
CA THR A 322 2.18 -34.99 -16.80
C THR A 322 3.70 -35.11 -16.90
N ARG A 323 4.21 -36.35 -16.88
CA ARG A 323 5.57 -36.66 -17.30
C ARG A 323 5.72 -36.13 -18.71
N VAL A 324 6.46 -35.04 -18.88
CA VAL A 324 6.93 -34.60 -20.18
C VAL A 324 8.28 -35.22 -20.40
N ASP A 325 8.31 -36.23 -21.29
CA ASP A 325 9.54 -36.79 -21.84
C ASP A 325 10.28 -35.71 -22.64
N GLY A 326 11.53 -35.53 -22.26
CA GLY A 326 12.69 -35.10 -23.00
C GLY A 326 12.56 -34.21 -24.22
N SER A 327 12.57 -32.89 -24.04
CA SER A 327 13.43 -31.96 -24.80
C SER A 327 13.29 -30.58 -24.15
N GLY A 328 14.28 -30.25 -23.31
CA GLY A 328 14.14 -29.16 -22.39
C GLY A 328 14.52 -27.80 -22.92
N LEU A 329 13.69 -26.84 -22.72
CA LEU A 329 14.16 -25.49 -22.39
C LEU A 329 13.82 -25.25 -20.91
N ARG A 330 14.81 -25.49 -20.06
CA ARG A 330 14.75 -25.01 -18.67
C ARG A 330 15.01 -23.51 -18.68
N ILE A 331 13.95 -22.73 -18.57
CA ILE A 331 14.09 -21.36 -18.10
C ILE A 331 14.32 -21.47 -16.61
N THR A 332 15.58 -21.52 -16.21
CA THR A 332 16.00 -21.34 -14.82
C THR A 332 15.72 -19.89 -14.46
N GLN A 333 14.59 -19.65 -13.78
CA GLN A 333 14.46 -18.44 -12.99
C GLN A 333 15.52 -18.55 -11.87
N GLN A 334 16.61 -17.82 -12.03
CA GLN A 334 17.52 -17.56 -10.92
C GLN A 334 16.75 -16.74 -9.90
N ALA A 335 16.34 -17.40 -8.84
CA ALA A 335 15.89 -16.76 -7.62
C ALA A 335 17.10 -16.02 -7.02
N THR A 336 17.21 -14.72 -7.31
CA THR A 336 18.11 -13.85 -6.55
C THR A 336 17.41 -13.47 -5.26
N SER A 337 17.96 -14.02 -4.18
CA SER A 337 18.00 -13.55 -2.80
C SER A 337 16.70 -13.35 -2.01
N THR A 338 16.48 -14.26 -1.08
CA THR A 338 16.43 -14.04 0.37
C THR A 338 15.37 -13.08 0.94
N ASP A 339 14.16 -13.11 0.45
CA ASP A 339 12.98 -13.04 1.29
C ASP A 339 12.05 -14.10 0.72
N SER A 340 12.04 -15.31 1.30
CA SER A 340 11.25 -16.40 0.76
C SER A 340 9.79 -16.13 1.04
N ILE A 341 9.18 -15.38 0.10
CA ILE A 341 7.74 -15.37 -0.11
C ILE A 341 7.43 -16.82 -0.48
N LYS A 342 6.81 -17.57 0.43
CA LYS A 342 6.24 -18.87 0.06
C LYS A 342 5.22 -18.57 -1.03
N PRO A 343 5.38 -19.13 -2.25
CA PRO A 343 4.32 -19.03 -3.23
C PRO A 343 3.05 -19.60 -2.58
N PHE A 344 1.95 -18.88 -2.71
CA PHE A 344 0.63 -19.47 -2.45
C PHE A 344 0.53 -20.76 -3.27
N GLU A 345 -0.14 -21.75 -2.71
CA GLU A 345 -0.49 -22.95 -3.48
C GLU A 345 -1.05 -22.54 -4.84
N ASP A 346 -0.62 -23.21 -5.91
CA ASP A 346 -0.93 -22.86 -7.31
C ASP A 346 -2.44 -22.80 -7.66
N SER A 347 -3.31 -23.01 -6.67
CA SER A 347 -4.77 -23.05 -6.77
C SER A 347 -5.51 -21.81 -6.25
N ALA A 348 -4.81 -20.75 -5.84
CA ALA A 348 -5.49 -19.55 -5.37
C ALA A 348 -6.14 -18.81 -6.56
N PRO A 349 -7.44 -18.46 -6.49
CA PRO A 349 -8.08 -17.70 -7.55
C PRO A 349 -7.43 -16.34 -7.68
N GLY A 350 -6.96 -16.02 -8.88
CA GLY A 350 -6.31 -14.76 -9.22
C GLY A 350 -7.15 -13.95 -10.19
N VAL A 351 -6.72 -12.72 -10.41
CA VAL A 351 -7.28 -11.81 -11.41
C VAL A 351 -6.16 -11.18 -12.20
N THR A 352 -6.33 -11.17 -13.52
CA THR A 352 -5.47 -10.40 -14.42
C THR A 352 -6.24 -9.20 -14.94
N ILE A 353 -5.67 -8.01 -14.79
CA ILE A 353 -6.22 -6.74 -15.28
C ILE A 353 -5.26 -6.19 -16.32
N ARG A 354 -5.72 -6.01 -17.56
CA ARG A 354 -4.96 -5.35 -18.62
C ARG A 354 -5.46 -3.92 -18.77
N ILE A 355 -4.55 -2.96 -18.72
CA ILE A 355 -4.81 -1.54 -19.00
C ILE A 355 -4.11 -1.19 -20.31
N ARG A 356 -4.88 -0.78 -21.31
CA ARG A 356 -4.41 -0.44 -22.65
C ARG A 356 -4.67 1.03 -22.93
N ASP A 357 -3.61 1.78 -23.18
CA ASP A 357 -3.66 3.16 -23.64
C ASP A 357 -3.22 3.32 -25.10
N ARG A 358 -3.44 4.52 -25.62
CA ARG A 358 -3.02 4.95 -26.96
C ARG A 358 -2.01 6.10 -26.90
N GLY A 359 -1.28 6.21 -25.77
CA GLY A 359 -0.37 7.32 -25.47
C GLY A 359 0.95 7.35 -26.21
N GLY A 360 1.10 6.60 -27.32
CA GLY A 360 2.32 6.59 -28.12
C GLY A 360 3.38 5.58 -27.69
N GLY A 361 3.17 4.88 -26.56
CA GLY A 361 4.07 3.83 -26.08
C GLY A 361 5.35 4.36 -25.41
N ILE A 362 6.20 3.44 -24.97
CA ILE A 362 7.47 3.72 -24.31
C ILE A 362 8.59 3.32 -25.26
N SER A 363 9.60 4.18 -25.44
CA SER A 363 10.74 3.85 -26.28
C SER A 363 11.51 2.66 -25.69
N PRO A 364 12.08 1.78 -26.53
CA PRO A 364 12.88 0.65 -26.06
C PRO A 364 14.08 1.05 -25.19
N GLU A 365 14.61 2.25 -25.38
CA GLU A 365 15.73 2.80 -24.63
C GLU A 365 15.36 3.12 -23.18
N ILE A 366 14.12 3.58 -22.96
CA ILE A 366 13.59 3.98 -21.64
C ILE A 366 12.98 2.79 -20.89
N LEU A 367 12.51 1.78 -21.62
CA LEU A 367 11.77 0.65 -21.03
C LEU A 367 12.49 -0.07 -19.88
N PRO A 368 13.83 -0.25 -19.87
CA PRO A 368 14.53 -0.83 -18.73
C PRO A 368 14.47 0.02 -17.45
N ASP A 369 14.44 1.35 -17.60
CA ASP A 369 14.56 2.30 -16.49
C ASP A 369 13.24 2.62 -15.78
N ILE A 370 12.09 2.23 -16.35
CA ILE A 370 10.77 2.53 -15.78
C ILE A 370 10.56 1.94 -14.38
N TRP A 371 11.37 0.96 -14.00
CA TRP A 371 11.33 0.29 -12.69
C TRP A 371 12.29 0.90 -11.67
N SER A 372 13.11 1.86 -12.09
CA SER A 372 14.03 2.55 -11.19
C SER A 372 13.30 3.61 -10.37
N TYR A 373 13.59 3.66 -9.07
CA TYR A 373 13.07 4.74 -8.22
C TYR A 373 13.70 6.07 -8.63
N SER A 374 12.92 7.13 -8.54
CA SER A 374 13.30 8.49 -8.99
C SER A 374 13.45 8.66 -10.51
N PHE A 375 13.13 7.62 -11.31
CA PHE A 375 13.03 7.76 -12.75
C PHE A 375 11.68 8.39 -13.12
N THR A 376 11.70 9.51 -13.82
CA THR A 376 10.50 10.16 -14.33
C THR A 376 10.78 10.79 -15.69
N THR A 377 9.84 10.64 -16.60
CA THR A 377 9.82 11.40 -17.88
C THR A 377 9.18 12.78 -17.71
N PHE A 378 8.72 13.09 -16.52
CA PHE A 378 8.18 14.39 -16.17
C PHE A 378 9.33 15.35 -15.92
N MET A 379 9.69 16.17 -16.92
CA MET A 379 10.50 17.35 -16.72
C MET A 379 9.60 18.41 -16.10
N GLU A 380 9.88 18.82 -14.87
CA GLU A 380 9.37 20.09 -14.34
C GLU A 380 9.92 21.21 -15.25
N GLN A 381 9.09 21.66 -16.20
CA GLN A 381 9.42 22.77 -17.10
C GLN A 381 9.30 24.13 -16.41
N ASP A 382 9.31 24.22 -15.08
CA ASP A 382 9.13 25.48 -14.34
C ASP A 382 10.11 25.66 -13.18
N GLU A 383 11.42 25.47 -13.41
CA GLU A 383 12.43 26.17 -12.60
C GLU A 383 13.28 27.07 -13.49
N LEU A 384 12.66 28.11 -14.05
CA LEU A 384 13.38 29.33 -14.40
C LEU A 384 13.67 30.09 -13.09
N PRO A 385 14.94 30.35 -12.74
CA PRO A 385 15.26 31.10 -11.55
C PRO A 385 14.83 32.56 -11.75
N GLY A 386 13.70 32.98 -11.17
CA GLY A 386 13.30 34.38 -11.19
C GLY A 386 11.82 34.72 -11.03
N GLN A 387 10.90 33.80 -10.92
CA GLN A 387 9.48 34.14 -10.66
C GLN A 387 8.91 33.40 -9.44
N SER A 388 9.30 33.87 -8.27
CA SER A 388 8.61 33.59 -7.01
C SER A 388 7.44 34.56 -6.86
N GLN A 389 6.26 34.23 -7.37
CA GLN A 389 4.96 34.75 -6.89
C GLN A 389 3.82 33.99 -7.58
N GLY A 390 3.18 33.06 -6.85
CA GLY A 390 2.00 32.32 -7.33
C GLY A 390 1.89 30.88 -6.79
N GLY A 391 2.43 30.63 -5.61
CA GLY A 391 2.38 29.31 -4.96
C GLY A 391 0.99 28.98 -4.39
N GLY A 392 0.06 28.49 -5.19
CA GLY A 392 -1.26 28.10 -4.69
C GLY A 392 -1.88 26.86 -5.37
N SER A 393 -1.47 26.52 -6.58
CA SER A 393 -2.16 25.50 -7.37
C SER A 393 -1.43 24.14 -7.41
N MET A 394 -0.10 24.11 -7.37
CA MET A 394 0.69 22.88 -7.41
C MET A 394 0.67 22.12 -6.08
N ASP A 395 0.72 22.82 -4.95
CA ASP A 395 0.62 22.21 -3.62
C ASP A 395 -0.78 21.62 -3.37
N ALA A 396 -1.84 22.20 -3.91
CA ALA A 396 -3.21 21.69 -3.77
C ALA A 396 -3.39 20.35 -4.49
N LEU A 397 -2.82 20.17 -5.69
CA LEU A 397 -2.87 18.90 -6.44
C LEU A 397 -2.04 17.80 -5.77
N ASN A 398 -0.91 18.16 -5.17
CA ASN A 398 -0.11 17.24 -4.37
C ASN A 398 -0.81 16.84 -3.06
N VAL A 399 -1.55 17.76 -2.44
CA VAL A 399 -2.33 17.51 -1.20
C VAL A 399 -3.59 16.70 -1.50
N ILE A 400 -4.27 16.92 -2.63
CA ILE A 400 -5.48 16.16 -3.02
C ILE A 400 -5.12 14.70 -3.36
N SER A 401 -3.93 14.44 -3.94
CA SER A 401 -3.42 13.07 -4.13
C SER A 401 -3.10 12.36 -2.80
N GLY A 402 -2.98 13.10 -1.69
CA GLY A 402 -2.61 12.58 -0.37
C GLY A 402 -3.77 12.27 0.56
N SER A 403 -5.03 12.55 0.20
CA SER A 403 -6.17 12.42 1.11
C SER A 403 -6.76 11.00 1.20
N GLY A 404 -6.25 10.05 0.43
CA GLY A 404 -6.62 8.63 0.52
C GLY A 404 -5.45 7.80 1.05
N GLY A 405 -5.53 7.36 2.30
CA GLY A 405 -4.73 6.30 2.92
C GLY A 405 -3.28 6.08 2.46
N GLY A 406 -2.40 7.07 2.57
CA GLY A 406 -0.96 6.91 2.31
C GLY A 406 -0.51 7.15 0.85
N GLY A 407 -1.39 7.56 -0.03
CA GLY A 407 -1.08 7.98 -1.40
C GLY A 407 -0.66 9.45 -1.43
N SER A 408 0.57 9.66 -1.45
CA SER A 408 1.39 10.80 -1.21
C SER A 408 1.42 11.85 -2.31
N SER A 409 1.91 13.00 -1.95
CA SER A 409 2.64 14.00 -2.75
C SER A 409 3.88 13.44 -3.48
N ILE A 410 3.89 12.15 -3.89
CA ILE A 410 4.98 11.52 -4.65
C ILE A 410 4.73 11.67 -6.16
N ALA A 411 3.70 12.40 -6.56
CA ALA A 411 3.45 12.70 -7.96
C ALA A 411 4.67 13.41 -8.57
N GLY A 412 5.29 12.77 -9.57
CA GLY A 412 6.48 13.30 -10.25
C GLY A 412 7.84 12.81 -9.73
N LEU A 413 7.91 12.15 -8.57
CA LEU A 413 9.18 11.64 -8.03
C LEU A 413 9.63 10.29 -8.61
N GLY A 414 8.86 9.68 -9.50
CA GLY A 414 9.22 8.41 -10.13
C GLY A 414 9.10 7.18 -9.23
N TYR A 415 8.24 7.23 -8.20
CA TYR A 415 8.02 6.14 -7.26
C TYR A 415 6.78 5.30 -7.56
N GLY A 416 5.85 5.81 -8.36
CA GLY A 416 4.53 5.21 -8.57
C GLY A 416 4.59 3.80 -9.14
N LEU A 417 5.27 3.61 -10.26
CA LEU A 417 5.33 2.31 -10.95
C LEU A 417 6.16 1.27 -10.19
N PRO A 418 7.38 1.56 -9.68
CA PRO A 418 8.14 0.62 -8.84
C PRO A 418 7.38 0.21 -7.58
N LEU A 419 6.73 1.13 -6.89
CA LEU A 419 5.96 0.84 -5.69
C LEU A 419 4.69 0.03 -6.00
N SER A 420 4.01 0.32 -7.12
CA SER A 420 2.88 -0.51 -7.59
C SER A 420 3.31 -1.95 -7.85
N ARG A 421 4.50 -2.15 -8.44
CA ARG A 421 5.10 -3.48 -8.61
C ARG A 421 5.35 -4.16 -7.26
N ALA A 422 5.92 -3.44 -6.30
CA ALA A 422 6.17 -3.98 -4.96
C ALA A 422 4.87 -4.43 -4.27
N TYR A 423 3.77 -3.67 -4.39
CA TYR A 423 2.46 -4.06 -3.88
C TYR A 423 1.90 -5.30 -4.59
N ALA A 424 1.97 -5.36 -5.92
CA ALA A 424 1.47 -6.49 -6.69
C ALA A 424 2.23 -7.78 -6.37
N GLU A 425 3.57 -7.70 -6.32
CA GLU A 425 4.45 -8.84 -6.04
C GLU A 425 4.42 -9.30 -4.58
N TYR A 426 3.96 -8.45 -3.66
CA TYR A 426 3.96 -8.76 -2.22
C TYR A 426 3.22 -10.06 -1.90
N PHE A 427 2.11 -10.34 -2.57
CA PHE A 427 1.34 -11.57 -2.45
C PHE A 427 1.48 -12.51 -3.67
N GLY A 428 2.61 -12.45 -4.37
CA GLY A 428 2.92 -13.37 -5.47
C GLY A 428 2.27 -13.01 -6.82
N GLY A 429 1.76 -11.78 -6.97
CA GLY A 429 1.33 -11.23 -8.25
C GLY A 429 2.47 -10.59 -9.04
N GLY A 430 2.16 -9.65 -9.92
CA GLY A 430 3.17 -8.90 -10.69
C GLY A 430 2.59 -7.91 -11.66
N ILE A 431 3.45 -7.04 -12.18
CA ILE A 431 3.12 -6.08 -13.24
C ILE A 431 4.08 -6.27 -14.40
N VAL A 432 3.54 -6.38 -15.62
CA VAL A 432 4.30 -6.43 -16.86
C VAL A 432 3.86 -5.27 -17.74
N VAL A 433 4.82 -4.51 -18.27
CA VAL A 433 4.57 -3.39 -19.20
C VAL A 433 5.07 -3.77 -20.58
N GLN A 434 4.20 -3.69 -21.57
CA GLN A 434 4.51 -3.89 -22.98
C GLN A 434 4.33 -2.56 -23.71
N GLY A 435 5.44 -1.90 -24.02
CA GLY A 435 5.45 -0.66 -24.81
C GLY A 435 5.41 -0.98 -26.30
N LEU A 436 4.39 -0.49 -26.98
CA LEU A 436 4.27 -0.51 -28.44
C LEU A 436 4.60 0.90 -28.94
N TYR A 437 5.89 1.13 -29.17
CA TYR A 437 6.40 2.46 -29.54
C TYR A 437 5.70 3.01 -30.79
N GLY A 438 5.24 4.25 -30.71
CA GLY A 438 4.42 4.92 -31.72
C GLY A 438 2.91 4.63 -31.61
N TRP A 439 2.47 3.68 -30.76
CA TRP A 439 1.07 3.27 -30.66
C TRP A 439 0.46 3.46 -29.26
N GLY A 440 1.00 2.82 -28.25
CA GLY A 440 0.53 2.88 -26.87
C GLY A 440 1.19 1.83 -25.97
N CYS A 441 0.66 1.65 -24.77
CA CYS A 441 1.13 0.63 -23.82
C CYS A 441 0.02 -0.34 -23.45
N ASP A 442 0.42 -1.60 -23.22
CA ASP A 442 -0.37 -2.60 -22.52
C ASP A 442 0.30 -2.89 -21.18
N VAL A 443 -0.40 -2.64 -20.08
CA VAL A 443 0.04 -2.98 -18.74
C VAL A 443 -0.79 -4.15 -18.23
N TYR A 444 -0.12 -5.24 -17.87
CA TYR A 444 -0.75 -6.43 -17.29
C TYR A 444 -0.47 -6.48 -15.79
N LEU A 445 -1.50 -6.30 -15.00
CA LEU A 445 -1.47 -6.48 -13.55
C LEU A 445 -2.06 -7.85 -13.23
N ARG A 446 -1.24 -8.74 -12.66
CA ARG A 446 -1.70 -10.03 -12.13
C ARG A 446 -1.71 -9.97 -10.61
N LEU A 447 -2.81 -10.39 -10.00
CA LEU A 447 -2.97 -10.46 -8.56
C LEU A 447 -3.44 -11.86 -8.17
N LYS A 448 -2.94 -12.36 -7.04
CA LYS A 448 -3.38 -13.63 -6.45
C LYS A 448 -4.22 -13.35 -5.21
N GLY A 449 -5.34 -14.04 -5.10
CA GLY A 449 -6.24 -13.96 -3.95
C GLY A 449 -5.93 -15.01 -2.88
N LEU A 450 -6.90 -15.25 -1.99
CA LEU A 450 -6.86 -16.35 -1.03
C LEU A 450 -7.25 -17.64 -1.74
N GLY A 451 -6.48 -18.72 -1.53
CA GLY A 451 -6.95 -20.08 -1.82
C GLY A 451 -8.16 -20.44 -0.97
N LYS A 452 -9.00 -21.34 -1.43
CA LYS A 452 -10.10 -21.88 -0.60
C LYS A 452 -9.46 -22.51 0.65
N PRO A 453 -9.93 -22.18 1.86
CA PRO A 453 -9.49 -22.90 3.04
C PRO A 453 -9.84 -24.39 2.85
N SER A 454 -8.85 -25.25 2.96
CA SER A 454 -8.96 -26.71 2.91
C SER A 454 -9.77 -27.23 4.09
#